data_cd0ab098fe3b666eda84f8a45845e321
#
_entry.id   cd0ab098fe3b666eda84f8a45845e321
#
_cell.length_a   1.000
_cell.length_b   1.000
_cell.length_c   1.000
_cell.angle_alpha   90.00
_cell.angle_beta   90.00
_cell.angle_gamma   90.00
#
_symmetry.space_group_name_H-M   'P 1'
#
loop_
_entity.id
_entity.type
_entity.pdbx_description
1 polymer ?
#
loop_
_entity_poly.entity_id
_entity_poly.type
_entity_poly.pdbx_seq_one_letter_code
_entity_poly.pdbx_strand_id
1 'polypeptide(L)'
;MFLENCLYGRDEMMVLNMAEQGVLGEIVHCEGGYRHDLREEVAFGKENRHYRLSNYIHRNTENYPTHELGPIAKILHINRGNRLLSLTSVSSKAAGLKEYIKEKKADDEVLSNTTFNQGDIVNTIIKCSNGETILLTLDTTLPRYYSRGFTVQGTKGMYTEDNRSIFLDGEKS
;
A
#
# COMPACT_ATOMS: atom_id res chain seq x y z
N MET A 1 -13.23 -14.76 -10.22
CA MET A 1 -12.06 -14.04 -10.77
C MET A 1 -11.89 -12.76 -9.99
N PHE A 2 -10.70 -12.46 -9.50
CA PHE A 2 -10.40 -11.20 -8.83
C PHE A 2 -10.00 -10.16 -9.88
N LEU A 3 -10.67 -9.02 -9.90
CA LEU A 3 -10.55 -7.99 -10.95
C LEU A 3 -9.87 -6.71 -10.45
N GLU A 4 -8.95 -6.83 -9.49
CA GLU A 4 -8.12 -5.71 -9.06
C GLU A 4 -7.19 -5.27 -10.21
N ASN A 5 -7.24 -3.99 -10.59
CA ASN A 5 -6.53 -3.48 -11.76
C ASN A 5 -5.00 -3.55 -11.63
N CYS A 6 -4.46 -3.44 -10.42
CA CYS A 6 -3.01 -3.54 -10.18
C CYS A 6 -2.49 -4.99 -10.17
N LEU A 7 -3.38 -6.01 -10.14
CA LEU A 7 -2.99 -7.42 -10.06
C LEU A 7 -2.32 -7.95 -11.33
N TYR A 8 -2.64 -7.37 -12.48
CA TYR A 8 -2.21 -7.81 -13.80
C TYR A 8 -1.43 -6.73 -14.56
N GLY A 9 -0.85 -5.78 -13.83
CA GLY A 9 0.03 -4.78 -14.41
C GLY A 9 1.28 -5.41 -15.03
N ARG A 10 1.93 -4.71 -15.94
CA ARG A 10 3.11 -5.22 -16.65
C ARG A 10 4.24 -5.57 -15.68
N ASP A 11 4.50 -4.69 -14.74
CA ASP A 11 5.61 -4.84 -13.80
C ASP A 11 5.30 -5.98 -12.81
N GLU A 12 4.06 -6.08 -12.31
CA GLU A 12 3.61 -7.17 -11.42
C GLU A 12 3.69 -8.54 -12.11
N MET A 13 3.28 -8.62 -13.38
CA MET A 13 3.36 -9.87 -14.14
C MET A 13 4.81 -10.25 -14.48
N MET A 14 5.67 -9.26 -14.73
CA MET A 14 7.10 -9.49 -14.94
C MET A 14 7.74 -10.06 -13.66
N VAL A 15 7.49 -9.42 -12.51
CA VAL A 15 8.07 -9.84 -11.22
C VAL A 15 7.53 -11.22 -10.81
N LEU A 16 6.24 -11.49 -11.02
CA LEU A 16 5.67 -12.83 -10.80
C LEU A 16 6.43 -13.89 -11.62
N ASN A 17 6.62 -13.63 -12.92
CA ASN A 17 7.35 -14.56 -13.79
C ASN A 17 8.81 -14.75 -13.36
N MET A 18 9.50 -13.69 -12.93
CA MET A 18 10.86 -13.77 -12.39
C MET A 18 10.91 -14.62 -11.12
N ALA A 19 9.93 -14.44 -10.22
CA ALA A 19 9.83 -15.24 -8.99
C ALA A 19 9.58 -16.72 -9.31
N GLU A 20 8.64 -17.04 -10.22
CA GLU A 20 8.33 -18.41 -10.65
C GLU A 20 9.53 -19.10 -11.33
N GLN A 21 10.36 -18.35 -12.05
CA GLN A 21 11.60 -18.87 -12.66
C GLN A 21 12.80 -18.92 -11.69
N GLY A 22 12.61 -18.48 -10.44
CA GLY A 22 13.66 -18.48 -9.43
C GLY A 22 14.78 -17.46 -9.66
N VAL A 23 14.57 -16.46 -10.54
CA VAL A 23 15.55 -15.41 -10.85
C VAL A 23 15.89 -14.61 -9.60
N LEU A 24 14.90 -14.31 -8.75
CA LEU A 24 15.09 -13.60 -7.48
C LEU A 24 15.56 -14.51 -6.32
N GLY A 25 15.67 -15.82 -6.56
CA GLY A 25 15.95 -16.80 -5.51
C GLY A 25 14.72 -17.05 -4.60
N GLU A 26 14.97 -17.44 -3.34
CA GLU A 26 13.93 -17.60 -2.33
C GLU A 26 13.43 -16.20 -1.90
N ILE A 27 12.14 -15.96 -2.02
CA ILE A 27 11.57 -14.66 -1.62
C ILE A 27 11.54 -14.58 -0.09
N VAL A 28 12.04 -13.49 0.45
CA VAL A 28 12.18 -13.27 1.91
C VAL A 28 11.24 -12.17 2.39
N HIS A 29 11.06 -11.12 1.57
CA HIS A 29 10.31 -9.94 1.94
C HIS A 29 9.62 -9.31 0.73
N CYS A 30 8.42 -8.77 0.97
CA CYS A 30 7.70 -7.95 0.00
C CYS A 30 7.23 -6.66 0.66
N GLU A 31 7.24 -5.57 -0.11
CA GLU A 31 6.63 -4.31 0.30
C GLU A 31 5.61 -3.84 -0.73
N GLY A 32 4.66 -3.05 -0.25
CA GLY A 32 3.74 -2.37 -1.12
C GLY A 32 2.81 -1.44 -0.34
N GLY A 33 1.92 -0.78 -1.03
CA GLY A 33 0.99 0.11 -0.36
C GLY A 33 0.12 0.90 -1.32
N TYR A 34 -0.75 1.71 -0.74
CA TYR A 34 -1.51 2.70 -1.47
C TYR A 34 -1.02 4.09 -1.05
N ARG A 35 -0.04 4.59 -1.79
CA ARG A 35 0.65 5.85 -1.52
C ARG A 35 0.22 6.87 -2.59
N HIS A 36 -0.84 7.61 -2.30
CA HIS A 36 -1.51 8.50 -3.24
C HIS A 36 -2.07 9.71 -2.50
N ASP A 37 -1.70 10.93 -2.88
CA ASP A 37 -2.31 12.13 -2.32
C ASP A 37 -3.78 12.21 -2.72
N LEU A 38 -4.67 11.89 -1.80
CA LEU A 38 -6.13 11.92 -1.97
C LEU A 38 -6.79 13.00 -1.10
N ARG A 39 -6.02 13.98 -0.64
CA ARG A 39 -6.58 15.02 0.26
C ARG A 39 -7.75 15.76 -0.38
N GLU A 40 -7.66 16.06 -1.66
CA GLU A 40 -8.74 16.72 -2.40
C GLU A 40 -9.98 15.84 -2.48
N GLU A 41 -9.83 14.61 -2.96
CA GLU A 41 -10.95 13.67 -3.08
C GLU A 41 -11.65 13.39 -1.76
N VAL A 42 -10.88 13.32 -0.68
CA VAL A 42 -11.41 13.06 0.66
C VAL A 42 -12.06 14.32 1.25
N ALA A 43 -11.42 15.48 1.15
CA ALA A 43 -11.95 16.75 1.66
C ALA A 43 -13.28 17.15 0.97
N PHE A 44 -13.40 16.87 -0.33
CA PHE A 44 -14.62 17.08 -1.12
C PHE A 44 -15.48 15.81 -1.22
N GLY A 45 -15.34 14.90 -0.25
CA GLY A 45 -16.01 13.61 -0.26
C GLY A 45 -17.53 13.67 -0.16
N LYS A 46 -18.11 14.73 0.41
CA LYS A 46 -19.57 14.94 0.41
C LYS A 46 -20.08 15.23 -0.99
N GLU A 47 -19.42 16.14 -1.69
CA GLU A 47 -19.74 16.56 -3.06
C GLU A 47 -19.51 15.44 -4.05
N ASN A 48 -18.41 14.74 -3.92
CA ASN A 48 -17.99 13.65 -4.80
C ASN A 48 -18.64 12.30 -4.44
N ARG A 49 -19.42 12.22 -3.35
CA ARG A 49 -19.97 10.97 -2.79
C ARG A 49 -18.90 9.92 -2.54
N HIS A 50 -17.74 10.35 -2.06
CA HIS A 50 -16.59 9.49 -1.88
C HIS A 50 -16.59 8.85 -0.48
N TYR A 51 -16.55 7.54 -0.42
CA TYR A 51 -16.67 6.74 0.83
C TYR A 51 -15.56 7.00 1.85
N ARG A 52 -14.38 7.46 1.41
CA ARG A 52 -13.21 7.64 2.30
C ARG A 52 -13.45 8.71 3.36
N LEU A 53 -14.17 9.77 3.09
CA LEU A 53 -14.43 10.82 4.09
C LEU A 53 -15.05 10.21 5.36
N SER A 54 -16.13 9.44 5.21
CA SER A 54 -16.79 8.77 6.33
C SER A 54 -15.86 7.75 7.01
N ASN A 55 -15.11 6.98 6.24
CA ASN A 55 -14.17 6.03 6.81
C ASN A 55 -13.08 6.72 7.64
N TYR A 56 -12.52 7.83 7.17
CA TYR A 56 -11.45 8.54 7.86
C TYR A 56 -11.90 9.25 9.13
N ILE A 57 -13.18 9.63 9.20
CA ILE A 57 -13.78 10.15 10.43
C ILE A 57 -13.92 9.02 11.49
N HIS A 58 -14.38 7.83 11.07
CA HIS A 58 -14.85 6.79 12.01
C HIS A 58 -13.89 5.63 12.22
N ARG A 59 -12.87 5.46 11.37
CA ARG A 59 -11.97 4.30 11.38
C ARG A 59 -10.50 4.74 11.39
N ASN A 60 -9.64 3.81 11.78
CA ASN A 60 -8.19 3.94 11.71
C ASN A 60 -7.60 2.60 11.26
N THR A 61 -7.44 2.40 9.97
CA THR A 61 -7.11 1.10 9.39
C THR A 61 -6.29 1.25 8.11
N GLU A 62 -5.62 0.15 7.71
CA GLU A 62 -5.23 -0.05 6.31
C GLU A 62 -6.50 -0.29 5.49
N ASN A 63 -7.03 0.75 4.87
CA ASN A 63 -8.36 0.71 4.23
C ASN A 63 -8.34 0.41 2.73
N TYR A 64 -7.16 0.23 2.13
CA TYR A 64 -7.04 -0.10 0.71
C TYR A 64 -5.83 -1.00 0.38
N PRO A 65 -5.75 -2.22 0.95
CA PRO A 65 -4.57 -3.08 0.79
C PRO A 65 -4.51 -3.82 -0.55
N THR A 66 -5.60 -3.86 -1.32
CA THR A 66 -5.77 -4.82 -2.42
C THR A 66 -4.84 -4.57 -3.60
N HIS A 67 -4.46 -3.31 -3.86
CA HIS A 67 -3.57 -2.96 -4.97
C HIS A 67 -2.21 -3.66 -4.86
N GLU A 68 -1.69 -3.83 -3.65
CA GLU A 68 -0.37 -4.44 -3.45
C GLU A 68 -0.44 -5.83 -2.85
N LEU A 69 -1.34 -6.05 -1.90
CA LEU A 69 -1.49 -7.39 -1.33
C LEU A 69 -1.91 -8.43 -2.39
N GLY A 70 -2.65 -8.01 -3.42
CA GLY A 70 -3.06 -8.88 -4.52
C GLY A 70 -1.86 -9.47 -5.29
N PRO A 71 -0.98 -8.66 -5.90
CA PRO A 71 0.24 -9.12 -6.56
C PRO A 71 1.16 -9.91 -5.62
N ILE A 72 1.42 -9.41 -4.42
CA ILE A 72 2.26 -10.06 -3.42
C ILE A 72 1.71 -11.44 -3.05
N ALA A 73 0.40 -11.55 -2.83
CA ALA A 73 -0.24 -12.83 -2.50
C ALA A 73 -0.11 -13.88 -3.63
N LYS A 74 -0.07 -13.44 -4.90
CA LYS A 74 0.23 -14.34 -6.02
C LYS A 74 1.67 -14.82 -5.99
N ILE A 75 2.63 -13.92 -5.82
CA ILE A 75 4.06 -14.23 -5.77
C ILE A 75 4.38 -15.18 -4.62
N LEU A 76 3.79 -14.94 -3.44
CA LEU A 76 4.00 -15.76 -2.24
C LEU A 76 3.07 -16.99 -2.16
N HIS A 77 2.30 -17.29 -3.20
CA HIS A 77 1.36 -18.43 -3.25
C HIS A 77 0.40 -18.49 -2.04
N ILE A 78 -0.08 -17.34 -1.55
CA ILE A 78 -1.02 -17.30 -0.42
C ILE A 78 -2.28 -18.10 -0.75
N ASN A 79 -2.69 -18.98 0.19
CA ASN A 79 -3.74 -19.99 0.05
C ASN A 79 -3.44 -21.09 -1.01
N ARG A 80 -2.18 -21.23 -1.41
CA ARG A 80 -1.72 -22.25 -2.36
C ARG A 80 -0.35 -22.84 -1.94
N GLY A 81 -0.23 -23.19 -0.66
CA GLY A 81 1.01 -23.67 -0.03
C GLY A 81 1.62 -22.67 0.97
N ASN A 82 1.10 -21.45 1.02
CA ASN A 82 1.47 -20.43 1.99
C ASN A 82 0.22 -19.77 2.57
N ARG A 83 0.31 -19.08 3.70
CA ARG A 83 -0.80 -18.36 4.35
C ARG A 83 -0.29 -17.21 5.21
N LEU A 84 -1.13 -16.21 5.40
CA LEU A 84 -0.90 -15.14 6.36
C LEU A 84 -1.14 -15.69 7.77
N LEU A 85 -0.19 -15.52 8.70
CA LEU A 85 -0.28 -16.03 10.08
C LEU A 85 -0.69 -14.96 11.07
N SER A 86 -0.04 -13.81 11.01
CA SER A 86 -0.27 -12.71 11.93
C SER A 86 -0.01 -11.38 11.26
N LEU A 87 -0.61 -10.34 11.78
CA LEU A 87 -0.33 -8.97 11.38
C LEU A 87 -0.26 -8.05 12.59
N THR A 88 0.53 -7.00 12.45
CA THR A 88 0.56 -5.86 13.37
C THR A 88 0.46 -4.59 12.55
N SER A 89 -0.44 -3.71 12.95
CA SER A 89 -0.66 -2.44 12.27
C SER A 89 -0.47 -1.28 13.24
N VAL A 90 0.24 -0.25 12.79
CA VAL A 90 0.51 0.98 13.56
C VAL A 90 0.20 2.17 12.68
N SER A 91 -0.55 3.12 13.22
CA SER A 91 -0.86 4.37 12.54
C SER A 91 -0.16 5.56 13.18
N SER A 92 0.16 6.55 12.34
CA SER A 92 0.61 7.87 12.79
C SER A 92 -0.56 8.70 13.35
N LYS A 93 -0.27 9.91 13.81
CA LYS A 93 -1.31 10.91 14.09
C LYS A 93 -2.05 11.30 12.81
N ALA A 94 -3.27 11.83 12.94
CA ALA A 94 -4.08 12.43 11.89
C ALA A 94 -3.85 13.96 11.89
N ALA A 95 -3.12 14.49 10.94
CA ALA A 95 -2.79 15.92 10.84
C ALA A 95 -3.01 16.49 9.43
N GLY A 96 -2.54 15.79 8.39
CA GLY A 96 -2.44 16.32 7.03
C GLY A 96 -3.79 16.63 6.39
N LEU A 97 -4.78 15.73 6.51
CA LEU A 97 -6.12 15.99 5.98
C LEU A 97 -6.79 17.16 6.69
N LYS A 98 -6.65 17.26 8.01
CA LYS A 98 -7.22 18.36 8.80
C LYS A 98 -6.63 19.71 8.40
N GLU A 99 -5.33 19.76 8.19
CA GLU A 99 -4.65 20.99 7.73
C GLU A 99 -5.11 21.40 6.33
N TYR A 100 -5.19 20.44 5.42
CA TYR A 100 -5.69 20.67 4.06
C TYR A 100 -7.14 21.20 4.05
N ILE A 101 -8.04 20.64 4.87
CA ILE A 101 -9.42 21.08 4.96
C ILE A 101 -9.51 22.51 5.50
N LYS A 102 -8.73 22.86 6.52
CA LYS A 102 -8.69 24.21 7.05
C LYS A 102 -8.24 25.25 6.02
N GLU A 103 -7.36 24.84 5.11
CA GLU A 103 -6.87 25.72 4.05
C GLU A 103 -7.87 25.83 2.88
N LYS A 104 -8.41 24.69 2.43
CA LYS A 104 -9.18 24.61 1.17
C LYS A 104 -10.69 24.63 1.33
N LYS A 105 -11.19 24.37 2.54
CA LYS A 105 -12.63 24.35 2.89
C LYS A 105 -12.90 25.07 4.21
N ALA A 106 -12.28 26.23 4.40
CA ALA A 106 -12.45 27.02 5.62
C ALA A 106 -13.90 27.47 5.85
N ASP A 107 -14.71 27.51 4.81
CA ASP A 107 -16.14 27.84 4.81
C ASP A 107 -17.03 26.67 5.33
N ASP A 108 -16.55 25.43 5.31
CA ASP A 108 -17.24 24.29 5.94
C ASP A 108 -16.80 24.17 7.42
N GLU A 109 -17.45 24.93 8.30
CA GLU A 109 -17.14 24.94 9.73
C GLU A 109 -17.26 23.55 10.38
N VAL A 110 -18.21 22.73 9.93
CA VAL A 110 -18.42 21.38 10.47
C VAL A 110 -17.21 20.51 10.12
N LEU A 111 -16.80 20.50 8.86
CA LEU A 111 -15.70 19.68 8.41
C LEU A 111 -14.36 20.16 8.98
N SER A 112 -14.14 21.48 9.04
CA SER A 112 -12.93 22.09 9.61
C SER A 112 -12.74 21.79 11.10
N ASN A 113 -13.84 21.59 11.84
CA ASN A 113 -13.81 21.21 13.26
C ASN A 113 -13.88 19.69 13.48
N THR A 114 -14.02 18.89 12.42
CA THR A 114 -14.10 17.43 12.52
C THR A 114 -12.76 16.85 12.99
N THR A 115 -12.83 15.84 13.88
CA THR A 115 -11.70 15.02 14.26
C THR A 115 -11.66 13.79 13.36
N PHE A 116 -10.50 13.54 12.76
CA PHE A 116 -10.26 12.35 11.95
C PHE A 116 -9.58 11.29 12.79
N ASN A 117 -10.13 10.07 12.78
CA ASN A 117 -9.52 8.93 13.47
C ASN A 117 -8.42 8.27 12.62
N GLN A 118 -8.55 8.35 11.28
CA GLN A 118 -7.56 7.77 10.37
C GLN A 118 -6.22 8.48 10.51
N GLY A 119 -5.19 7.76 10.94
CA GLY A 119 -3.81 8.29 10.90
C GLY A 119 -3.35 8.56 9.46
N ASP A 120 -2.47 9.53 9.28
CA ASP A 120 -1.99 9.91 7.95
C ASP A 120 -1.22 8.78 7.27
N ILE A 121 -0.44 8.04 8.06
CA ILE A 121 0.31 6.87 7.60
C ILE A 121 -0.11 5.66 8.44
N VAL A 122 -0.42 4.55 7.77
CA VAL A 122 -0.63 3.26 8.44
C VAL A 122 0.35 2.26 7.88
N ASN A 123 1.17 1.67 8.75
CA ASN A 123 2.09 0.60 8.40
C ASN A 123 1.58 -0.72 8.98
N THR A 124 1.44 -1.72 8.13
CA THR A 124 1.00 -3.06 8.50
C THR A 124 2.04 -4.09 8.12
N ILE A 125 2.61 -4.77 9.13
CA ILE A 125 3.56 -5.87 8.92
C ILE A 125 2.80 -7.18 9.06
N ILE A 126 2.96 -8.05 8.07
CA ILE A 126 2.32 -9.37 8.03
C ILE A 126 3.41 -10.45 8.00
N LYS A 127 3.23 -11.51 8.80
CA LYS A 127 4.08 -12.71 8.78
C LYS A 127 3.39 -13.84 8.02
N CYS A 128 4.11 -14.48 7.11
CA CYS A 128 3.64 -15.64 6.35
C CYS A 128 4.13 -16.96 6.95
N SER A 129 3.45 -18.07 6.63
CA SER A 129 3.75 -19.41 7.19
C SER A 129 5.08 -19.97 6.71
N ASN A 130 5.51 -19.63 5.50
CA ASN A 130 6.79 -20.08 4.97
C ASN A 130 7.97 -19.18 5.40
N GLY A 131 7.70 -18.16 6.22
CA GLY A 131 8.76 -17.34 6.82
C GLY A 131 8.88 -15.94 6.25
N GLU A 132 8.26 -15.63 5.14
CA GLU A 132 8.30 -14.31 4.50
C GLU A 132 7.58 -13.25 5.36
N THR A 133 7.92 -12.00 5.13
CA THR A 133 7.23 -10.86 5.68
C THR A 133 6.69 -9.94 4.58
N ILE A 134 5.58 -9.27 4.85
CA ILE A 134 4.99 -8.27 3.97
C ILE A 134 4.85 -6.97 4.75
N LEU A 135 5.31 -5.86 4.20
CA LEU A 135 5.03 -4.52 4.71
C LEU A 135 4.05 -3.81 3.77
N LEU A 136 2.90 -3.41 4.31
CA LEU A 136 1.95 -2.57 3.61
C LEU A 136 1.95 -1.16 4.21
N THR A 137 1.88 -0.14 3.35
CA THR A 137 1.82 1.27 3.76
C THR A 137 0.64 1.97 3.10
N LEU A 138 -0.30 2.45 3.90
CA LEU A 138 -1.30 3.42 3.47
C LEU A 138 -0.78 4.83 3.73
N ASP A 139 -0.78 5.68 2.69
CA ASP A 139 -0.39 7.09 2.76
C ASP A 139 -1.23 7.88 1.75
N THR A 140 -2.31 8.49 2.23
CA THR A 140 -3.33 9.11 1.35
C THR A 140 -3.74 10.52 1.78
N THR A 141 -3.18 11.04 2.86
CA THR A 141 -3.58 12.33 3.46
C THR A 141 -2.41 13.30 3.65
N LEU A 142 -1.28 13.00 3.04
CA LEU A 142 -0.10 13.87 3.00
C LEU A 142 0.29 14.21 1.55
N PRO A 143 1.01 15.32 1.32
CA PRO A 143 1.51 15.68 -0.01
C PRO A 143 2.58 14.69 -0.45
N ARG A 144 2.34 14.06 -1.60
CA ARG A 144 3.28 13.09 -2.17
C ARG A 144 3.00 12.79 -3.63
N TYR A 145 3.98 12.21 -4.33
CA TYR A 145 3.77 11.58 -5.63
C TYR A 145 3.06 10.21 -5.46
N TYR A 146 2.42 9.76 -6.53
CA TYR A 146 1.83 8.41 -6.58
C TYR A 146 2.93 7.34 -6.62
N SER A 147 2.81 6.36 -5.75
CA SER A 147 3.61 5.13 -5.79
C SER A 147 2.86 4.03 -5.05
N ARG A 148 3.01 2.80 -5.50
CA ARG A 148 2.57 1.63 -4.73
C ARG A 148 3.71 1.04 -3.90
N GLY A 149 4.95 1.50 -4.15
CA GLY A 149 6.14 1.04 -3.46
C GLY A 149 6.39 -0.45 -3.60
N PHE A 150 5.88 -1.05 -4.70
CA PHE A 150 5.96 -2.49 -4.93
C PHE A 150 7.41 -2.96 -4.99
N THR A 151 7.78 -3.74 -3.99
CA THR A 151 9.13 -4.28 -3.84
C THR A 151 9.05 -5.77 -3.52
N VAL A 152 9.86 -6.57 -4.20
CA VAL A 152 10.02 -8.00 -3.95
C VAL A 152 11.49 -8.29 -3.77
N GLN A 153 11.86 -8.85 -2.63
CA GLN A 153 13.26 -9.15 -2.29
C GLN A 153 13.44 -10.64 -2.00
N GLY A 154 14.36 -11.22 -2.72
CA GLY A 154 14.79 -12.61 -2.56
C GLY A 154 16.28 -12.74 -2.30
N THR A 155 16.73 -13.99 -2.19
CA THR A 155 18.14 -14.32 -1.86
C THR A 155 19.12 -14.09 -3.01
N LYS A 156 18.63 -13.90 -4.25
CA LYS A 156 19.46 -13.69 -5.46
C LYS A 156 19.19 -12.37 -6.16
N GLY A 157 18.19 -11.60 -5.70
CA GLY A 157 17.90 -10.32 -6.30
C GLY A 157 16.66 -9.67 -5.73
N MET A 158 16.39 -8.47 -6.21
CA MET A 158 15.21 -7.71 -5.85
C MET A 158 14.67 -6.90 -7.03
N TYR A 159 13.39 -6.61 -6.97
CA TYR A 159 12.72 -5.60 -7.77
C TYR A 159 12.20 -4.48 -6.88
N THR A 160 12.24 -3.25 -7.36
CA THR A 160 11.59 -2.10 -6.72
C THR A 160 10.93 -1.18 -7.76
N GLU A 161 9.67 -0.79 -7.48
CA GLU A 161 8.87 0.07 -8.35
C GLU A 161 9.38 1.51 -8.38
N ASP A 162 9.80 2.07 -7.26
CA ASP A 162 10.08 3.51 -7.13
C ASP A 162 11.15 4.00 -8.13
N ASN A 163 12.13 3.20 -8.45
CA ASN A 163 13.09 3.47 -9.50
C ASN A 163 13.01 2.49 -10.68
N ARG A 164 12.00 1.62 -10.72
CA ARG A 164 11.75 0.59 -11.75
C ARG A 164 12.98 -0.25 -12.05
N SER A 165 13.67 -0.67 -11.01
CA SER A 165 14.96 -1.35 -11.11
C SER A 165 14.89 -2.79 -10.61
N ILE A 166 15.73 -3.62 -11.24
CA ILE A 166 16.02 -4.99 -10.85
C ILE A 166 17.49 -5.03 -10.47
N PHE A 167 17.78 -5.64 -9.33
CA PHE A 167 19.16 -5.89 -8.85
C PHE A 167 19.33 -7.41 -8.72
N LEU A 168 20.34 -7.95 -9.36
CA LEU A 168 20.66 -9.37 -9.30
C LEU A 168 22.04 -9.58 -8.70
N ASP A 169 22.20 -10.59 -7.86
CA ASP A 169 23.47 -10.97 -7.28
C ASP A 169 24.50 -11.32 -8.37
N GLY A 170 25.69 -10.75 -8.27
CA GLY A 170 26.76 -10.92 -9.26
C GLY A 170 26.68 -10.05 -10.51
N GLU A 171 25.59 -9.32 -10.74
CA GLU A 171 25.48 -8.32 -11.80
C GLU A 171 26.07 -6.99 -11.33
N LYS A 172 26.73 -6.27 -12.25
CA LYS A 172 27.18 -4.89 -11.95
C LYS A 172 25.99 -3.96 -12.03
N SER A 173 25.73 -3.24 -10.96
CA SER A 173 24.75 -2.14 -10.90
C SER A 173 25.15 -0.96 -11.77
#